data_a1ae00ffa5e593d79977986a478a0891
#
_entry.id   a1ae00ffa5e593d79977986a478a0891
#
_cell.length_a   1.000
_cell.length_b   1.000
_cell.length_c   1.000
_cell.angle_alpha   90.00
_cell.angle_beta   90.00
_cell.angle_gamma   90.00
#
_symmetry.space_group_name_H-M   'P 1'
#
loop_
_entity.id
_entity.type
_entity.pdbx_description
1 polymer ?
#
loop_
_entity_poly.entity_id
_entity_poly.type
_entity_poly.pdbx_seq_one_letter_code
_entity_poly.pdbx_strand_id
1 'polypeptide(L)'
;MQGYWRVGTVVLAAMLAALPVAADAERGLDYNHVRLEADAAAEVPNDLMRVTLAVEHNARDAAALPPLVNADMRWALALAKQRPSVKAQSGEYTTQPEYASGRIVGWRAIQVLELESEDFAEVTALATELQQKLQVRAMEFAPTRATRLRVENELTAAALRAFAAKAKLITETMGAARYEVVEVNVGGTPVYKSQRGAEMAMMRAADAAAPPIAVEGGT
;
A
#
# COMPACT_ATOMS: atom_id res chain seq x y z
N MET A 1 84.95 32.58 -53.90
CA MET A 1 83.58 32.51 -54.41
C MET A 1 82.69 32.28 -53.29
N GLN A 2 81.72 33.12 -53.08
CA GLN A 2 80.88 33.33 -51.87
C GLN A 2 79.79 32.30 -51.73
N GLY A 3 79.67 31.74 -50.52
CA GLY A 3 78.53 30.87 -50.15
C GLY A 3 77.86 31.39 -48.88
N TYR A 4 76.66 31.89 -49.04
CA TYR A 4 75.89 32.50 -47.98
C TYR A 4 75.28 31.43 -47.06
N TRP A 5 75.49 31.56 -45.75
CA TRP A 5 74.78 30.79 -44.71
C TRP A 5 73.54 31.48 -44.33
N ARG A 6 72.44 30.80 -44.52
CA ARG A 6 71.10 31.26 -44.05
C ARG A 6 70.84 30.67 -42.64
N VAL A 7 70.83 31.54 -41.67
CA VAL A 7 70.38 31.23 -40.33
C VAL A 7 68.83 31.18 -40.31
N GLY A 8 68.29 29.99 -40.11
CA GLY A 8 66.84 29.80 -39.95
C GLY A 8 66.47 30.06 -38.49
N THR A 9 65.69 31.11 -38.27
CA THR A 9 65.12 31.43 -36.96
C THR A 9 63.91 30.52 -36.72
N VAL A 10 64.03 29.58 -35.72
CA VAL A 10 62.90 28.78 -35.25
C VAL A 10 62.12 29.61 -34.24
N VAL A 11 60.92 30.02 -34.59
CA VAL A 11 59.96 30.65 -33.67
C VAL A 11 59.19 29.54 -32.95
N LEU A 12 59.49 29.34 -31.69
CA LEU A 12 58.77 28.42 -30.81
C LEU A 12 57.52 29.12 -30.30
N ALA A 13 56.34 28.88 -30.92
CA ALA A 13 55.06 29.36 -30.42
C ALA A 13 54.63 28.53 -29.22
N ALA A 14 54.74 29.08 -28.00
CA ALA A 14 54.22 28.51 -26.80
C ALA A 14 52.68 28.65 -26.78
N MET A 15 51.98 27.56 -27.03
CA MET A 15 50.51 27.46 -26.95
C MET A 15 50.12 27.32 -25.47
N LEU A 16 49.71 28.43 -24.84
CA LEU A 16 49.16 28.46 -23.49
C LEU A 16 47.76 27.85 -23.55
N ALA A 17 47.64 26.57 -23.15
CA ALA A 17 46.34 25.92 -22.94
C ALA A 17 45.69 26.53 -21.72
N ALA A 18 44.70 27.42 -21.93
CA ALA A 18 43.82 27.88 -20.87
C ALA A 18 42.89 26.73 -20.48
N LEU A 19 43.17 26.08 -19.35
CA LEU A 19 42.26 25.15 -18.69
C LEU A 19 41.06 25.96 -18.24
N PRO A 20 39.81 25.53 -18.55
CA PRO A 20 38.65 26.14 -17.93
C PRO A 20 38.70 25.83 -16.42
N VAL A 21 38.94 26.83 -15.60
CA VAL A 21 38.65 26.78 -14.18
C VAL A 21 37.14 26.58 -14.10
N ALA A 22 36.74 25.36 -13.74
CA ALA A 22 35.37 25.09 -13.32
C ALA A 22 35.11 26.01 -12.11
N ALA A 23 34.38 27.09 -12.35
CA ALA A 23 33.83 27.88 -11.27
C ALA A 23 32.93 26.91 -10.48
N ASP A 24 33.41 26.46 -9.30
CA ASP A 24 32.52 25.93 -8.27
C ASP A 24 31.47 27.00 -8.09
N ALA A 25 30.25 26.68 -8.53
CA ALA A 25 29.11 27.53 -8.25
C ALA A 25 29.04 27.61 -6.73
N GLU A 26 29.51 28.73 -6.17
CA GLU A 26 29.31 29.07 -4.77
C GLU A 26 27.84 28.85 -4.49
N ARG A 27 27.53 27.79 -3.72
CA ARG A 27 26.21 27.63 -3.13
C ARG A 27 26.02 28.85 -2.26
N GLY A 28 25.35 29.86 -2.82
CA GLY A 28 25.02 31.08 -2.10
C GLY A 28 24.41 30.67 -0.77
N LEU A 29 24.92 31.24 0.32
CA LEU A 29 24.34 31.04 1.64
C LEU A 29 22.90 31.55 1.54
N ASP A 30 21.93 30.62 1.62
CA ASP A 30 20.51 30.96 1.66
C ASP A 30 20.20 31.58 3.04
N TYR A 31 20.29 32.89 3.09
CA TYR A 31 19.96 33.64 4.30
C TYR A 31 18.46 33.68 4.50
N ASN A 32 18.04 33.61 5.78
CA ASN A 32 16.64 33.69 6.20
C ASN A 32 15.75 32.52 5.74
N HIS A 33 16.33 31.38 5.41
CA HIS A 33 15.58 30.17 5.13
C HIS A 33 15.29 29.40 6.42
N VAL A 34 14.00 29.13 6.68
CA VAL A 34 13.55 28.30 7.77
C VAL A 34 12.90 27.05 7.18
N ARG A 35 13.40 25.88 7.57
CA ARG A 35 12.75 24.61 7.26
C ARG A 35 11.79 24.26 8.38
N LEU A 36 10.55 23.99 8.03
CA LEU A 36 9.45 23.78 8.95
C LEU A 36 8.68 22.54 8.55
N GLU A 37 8.35 21.71 9.53
CA GLU A 37 7.51 20.54 9.36
C GLU A 37 6.22 20.70 10.16
N ALA A 38 5.12 20.21 9.60
CA ALA A 38 3.84 20.12 10.27
C ALA A 38 3.15 18.83 9.84
N ASP A 39 2.48 18.21 10.77
CA ASP A 39 1.75 16.96 10.59
C ASP A 39 0.31 17.11 11.07
N ALA A 40 -0.54 16.19 10.62
CA ALA A 40 -1.89 16.01 11.12
C ALA A 40 -2.20 14.51 11.19
N ALA A 41 -2.99 14.10 12.18
CA ALA A 41 -3.42 12.73 12.35
C ALA A 41 -4.93 12.68 12.60
N ALA A 42 -5.58 11.62 12.12
CA ALA A 42 -6.97 11.31 12.40
C ALA A 42 -7.19 9.81 12.55
N GLU A 43 -8.19 9.43 13.31
CA GLU A 43 -8.70 8.06 13.30
C GLU A 43 -9.62 7.88 12.10
N VAL A 44 -9.49 6.74 11.43
CA VAL A 44 -10.27 6.40 10.23
C VAL A 44 -11.14 5.19 10.54
N PRO A 45 -12.46 5.27 10.35
CA PRO A 45 -13.32 4.10 10.53
C PRO A 45 -13.03 3.06 9.44
N ASN A 46 -13.03 1.79 9.84
CA ASN A 46 -13.03 0.67 8.92
C ASN A 46 -14.48 0.42 8.48
N ASP A 47 -14.82 0.88 7.31
CA ASP A 47 -16.16 0.81 6.70
C ASP A 47 -16.24 -0.22 5.55
N LEU A 48 -15.21 -1.02 5.36
CA LEU A 48 -15.15 -2.13 4.40
C LEU A 48 -14.70 -3.40 5.10
N MET A 49 -15.42 -4.49 4.89
CA MET A 49 -14.98 -5.83 5.26
C MET A 49 -14.59 -6.62 4.02
N ARG A 50 -13.45 -7.25 4.08
CA ARG A 50 -12.96 -8.20 3.06
C ARG A 50 -12.85 -9.57 3.67
N VAL A 51 -13.43 -10.58 3.01
CA VAL A 51 -13.33 -11.99 3.41
C VAL A 51 -12.69 -12.77 2.28
N THR A 52 -11.60 -13.44 2.60
CA THR A 52 -10.92 -14.35 1.68
C THR A 52 -11.30 -15.78 2.03
N LEU A 53 -11.92 -16.47 1.06
CA LEU A 53 -12.24 -17.89 1.16
C LEU A 53 -11.45 -18.67 0.10
N ALA A 54 -11.31 -19.98 0.31
CA ALA A 54 -10.68 -20.86 -0.67
C ALA A 54 -11.47 -22.15 -0.85
N VAL A 55 -11.66 -22.55 -2.11
CA VAL A 55 -11.98 -23.93 -2.49
C VAL A 55 -10.69 -24.71 -2.50
N GLU A 56 -10.68 -25.89 -1.89
CA GLU A 56 -9.53 -26.79 -1.88
C GLU A 56 -9.96 -28.21 -2.18
N HIS A 57 -9.31 -28.84 -3.15
CA HIS A 57 -9.51 -30.24 -3.51
C HIS A 57 -8.18 -30.97 -3.68
N ASN A 58 -8.17 -32.26 -3.28
CA ASN A 58 -7.04 -33.15 -3.45
C ASN A 58 -7.46 -34.31 -4.34
N ALA A 59 -6.57 -34.74 -5.25
CA ALA A 59 -6.79 -35.89 -6.11
C ALA A 59 -5.46 -36.60 -6.43
N ARG A 60 -5.53 -37.87 -6.82
CA ARG A 60 -4.34 -38.59 -7.30
C ARG A 60 -3.88 -38.11 -8.66
N ASP A 61 -4.82 -37.68 -9.50
CA ASP A 61 -4.59 -37.15 -10.83
C ASP A 61 -4.91 -35.65 -10.89
N ALA A 62 -3.96 -34.85 -11.33
CA ALA A 62 -4.12 -33.41 -11.47
C ALA A 62 -5.29 -33.05 -12.41
N ALA A 63 -5.56 -33.83 -13.43
CA ALA A 63 -6.63 -33.60 -14.39
C ALA A 63 -8.05 -33.71 -13.78
N ALA A 64 -8.19 -34.40 -12.65
CA ALA A 64 -9.45 -34.52 -11.93
C ALA A 64 -9.83 -33.28 -11.11
N LEU A 65 -8.88 -32.40 -10.81
CA LEU A 65 -9.08 -31.25 -9.93
C LEU A 65 -9.89 -30.09 -10.51
N PRO A 66 -9.65 -29.64 -11.76
CA PRO A 66 -10.35 -28.48 -12.29
C PRO A 66 -11.88 -28.61 -12.33
N PRO A 67 -12.48 -29.74 -12.71
CA PRO A 67 -13.92 -29.91 -12.65
C PRO A 67 -14.51 -29.73 -11.25
N LEU A 68 -13.84 -30.23 -10.21
CA LEU A 68 -14.28 -30.16 -8.82
C LEU A 68 -14.22 -28.71 -8.30
N VAL A 69 -13.06 -28.07 -8.46
CA VAL A 69 -12.87 -26.67 -8.05
C VAL A 69 -13.85 -25.75 -8.77
N ASN A 70 -14.02 -25.92 -10.09
CA ASN A 70 -14.92 -25.11 -10.90
C ASN A 70 -16.41 -25.34 -10.52
N ALA A 71 -16.77 -26.53 -10.07
CA ALA A 71 -18.15 -26.80 -9.63
C ALA A 71 -18.46 -26.02 -8.33
N ASP A 72 -17.55 -26.06 -7.34
CA ASP A 72 -17.74 -25.38 -6.07
C ASP A 72 -17.61 -23.86 -6.22
N MET A 73 -16.70 -23.37 -7.07
CA MET A 73 -16.58 -21.95 -7.34
C MET A 73 -17.83 -21.39 -8.06
N ARG A 74 -18.40 -22.13 -9.01
CA ARG A 74 -19.66 -21.72 -9.68
C ARG A 74 -20.80 -21.64 -8.70
N TRP A 75 -20.91 -22.61 -7.77
CA TRP A 75 -21.91 -22.61 -6.71
C TRP A 75 -21.73 -21.39 -5.80
N ALA A 76 -20.50 -21.10 -5.36
CA ALA A 76 -20.20 -19.97 -4.50
C ALA A 76 -20.53 -18.62 -5.18
N LEU A 77 -20.15 -18.44 -6.45
CA LEU A 77 -20.46 -17.24 -7.21
C LEU A 77 -21.98 -17.10 -7.50
N ALA A 78 -22.70 -18.21 -7.62
CA ALA A 78 -24.16 -18.16 -7.78
C ALA A 78 -24.87 -17.66 -6.49
N LEU A 79 -24.38 -18.08 -5.32
CA LEU A 79 -24.87 -17.57 -4.03
C LEU A 79 -24.53 -16.07 -3.86
N ALA A 80 -23.29 -15.70 -4.16
CA ALA A 80 -22.86 -14.30 -4.07
C ALA A 80 -23.68 -13.36 -4.96
N LYS A 81 -24.09 -13.80 -6.16
CA LYS A 81 -24.96 -13.03 -7.05
C LYS A 81 -26.35 -12.73 -6.47
N GLN A 82 -26.80 -13.47 -5.48
CA GLN A 82 -28.07 -13.22 -4.79
C GLN A 82 -27.96 -12.10 -3.74
N ARG A 83 -26.76 -11.62 -3.47
CA ARG A 83 -26.43 -10.59 -2.48
C ARG A 83 -25.74 -9.39 -3.14
N PRO A 84 -26.52 -8.46 -3.71
CA PRO A 84 -25.97 -7.35 -4.52
C PRO A 84 -25.11 -6.37 -3.72
N SER A 85 -25.25 -6.35 -2.39
CA SER A 85 -24.41 -5.55 -1.49
C SER A 85 -23.01 -6.14 -1.32
N VAL A 86 -22.77 -7.41 -1.72
CA VAL A 86 -21.50 -8.09 -1.60
C VAL A 86 -20.86 -8.23 -2.98
N LYS A 87 -19.72 -7.61 -3.15
CA LYS A 87 -18.87 -7.80 -4.33
C LYS A 87 -18.09 -9.09 -4.17
N ALA A 88 -18.21 -10.01 -5.10
CA ALA A 88 -17.50 -11.27 -5.13
C ALA A 88 -16.60 -11.37 -6.36
N GLN A 89 -15.35 -11.78 -6.16
CA GLN A 89 -14.37 -11.94 -7.22
C GLN A 89 -13.58 -13.23 -7.01
N SER A 90 -13.50 -14.07 -8.05
CA SER A 90 -12.59 -15.22 -8.03
C SER A 90 -11.15 -14.74 -8.22
N GLY A 91 -10.27 -15.20 -7.35
CA GLY A 91 -8.85 -14.92 -7.36
C GLY A 91 -8.02 -16.04 -7.97
N GLU A 92 -6.80 -16.18 -7.47
CA GLU A 92 -5.80 -17.11 -7.94
C GLU A 92 -6.28 -18.56 -7.90
N TYR A 93 -5.93 -19.33 -8.94
CA TYR A 93 -6.05 -20.76 -9.01
C TYR A 93 -4.65 -21.38 -9.06
N THR A 94 -4.33 -22.26 -8.12
CA THR A 94 -3.03 -22.92 -8.00
C THR A 94 -3.20 -24.42 -7.93
N THR A 95 -2.35 -25.20 -8.62
CA THR A 95 -2.25 -26.64 -8.49
C THR A 95 -0.83 -27.01 -8.07
N GLN A 96 -0.70 -27.81 -7.02
CA GLN A 96 0.57 -28.22 -6.44
C GLN A 96 0.64 -29.73 -6.25
N PRO A 97 1.79 -30.38 -6.51
CA PRO A 97 1.97 -31.79 -6.20
C PRO A 97 2.12 -32.01 -4.70
N GLU A 98 1.53 -33.09 -4.20
CA GLU A 98 1.73 -33.58 -2.84
C GLU A 98 2.78 -34.68 -2.84
N TYR A 99 3.79 -34.54 -1.97
CA TYR A 99 4.90 -35.50 -1.89
C TYR A 99 4.83 -36.35 -0.62
N ALA A 100 5.09 -37.64 -0.74
CA ALA A 100 5.41 -38.51 0.38
C ALA A 100 6.67 -39.31 0.02
N SER A 101 7.64 -39.36 0.94
CA SER A 101 8.92 -40.08 0.75
C SER A 101 9.64 -39.74 -0.59
N GLY A 102 9.59 -38.48 -1.02
CA GLY A 102 10.23 -38.00 -2.25
C GLY A 102 9.51 -38.35 -3.56
N ARG A 103 8.29 -38.89 -3.49
CA ARG A 103 7.47 -39.23 -4.67
C ARG A 103 6.16 -38.45 -4.62
N ILE A 104 5.65 -38.05 -5.79
CA ILE A 104 4.32 -37.46 -5.91
C ILE A 104 3.29 -38.54 -5.58
N VAL A 105 2.46 -38.28 -4.59
CA VAL A 105 1.37 -39.17 -4.14
C VAL A 105 0.00 -38.63 -4.50
N GLY A 106 -0.10 -37.37 -4.86
CA GLY A 106 -1.32 -36.68 -5.21
C GLY A 106 -1.08 -35.27 -5.68
N TRP A 107 -2.15 -34.56 -5.90
CA TRP A 107 -2.20 -33.18 -6.33
C TRP A 107 -3.25 -32.43 -5.52
N ARG A 108 -2.94 -31.18 -5.17
CA ARG A 108 -3.83 -30.28 -4.48
C ARG A 108 -4.11 -29.06 -5.38
N ALA A 109 -5.38 -28.71 -5.52
CA ALA A 109 -5.77 -27.48 -6.19
C ALA A 109 -6.49 -26.54 -5.19
N ILE A 110 -6.15 -25.27 -5.27
CA ILE A 110 -6.74 -24.22 -4.44
C ILE A 110 -7.18 -23.11 -5.37
N GLN A 111 -8.39 -22.58 -5.17
CA GLN A 111 -8.86 -21.36 -5.81
C GLN A 111 -9.44 -20.42 -4.78
N VAL A 112 -9.02 -19.15 -4.84
CA VAL A 112 -9.44 -18.10 -3.93
C VAL A 112 -10.75 -17.47 -4.40
N LEU A 113 -11.61 -17.10 -3.45
CA LEU A 113 -12.77 -16.25 -3.62
C LEU A 113 -12.65 -15.08 -2.64
N GLU A 114 -12.67 -13.87 -3.15
CA GLU A 114 -12.67 -12.65 -2.36
C GLU A 114 -14.07 -12.05 -2.32
N LEU A 115 -14.54 -11.70 -1.13
CA LEU A 115 -15.78 -10.99 -0.88
C LEU A 115 -15.44 -9.63 -0.27
N GLU A 116 -16.10 -8.57 -0.77
CA GLU A 116 -16.00 -7.23 -0.20
C GLU A 116 -17.39 -6.65 0.00
N SER A 117 -17.63 -6.02 1.16
CA SER A 117 -18.88 -5.29 1.43
C SER A 117 -18.68 -4.24 2.53
N GLU A 118 -19.44 -3.16 2.43
CA GLU A 118 -19.68 -2.19 3.50
C GLU A 118 -20.76 -2.71 4.46
N ASP A 119 -21.62 -3.63 3.99
CA ASP A 119 -22.59 -4.35 4.83
C ASP A 119 -21.93 -5.60 5.42
N PHE A 120 -21.43 -5.45 6.64
CA PHE A 120 -20.72 -6.49 7.36
C PHE A 120 -21.62 -7.69 7.70
N ALA A 121 -22.90 -7.46 7.96
CA ALA A 121 -23.83 -8.53 8.27
C ALA A 121 -24.05 -9.43 7.05
N GLU A 122 -24.27 -8.83 5.88
CA GLU A 122 -24.48 -9.56 4.63
C GLU A 122 -23.26 -10.36 4.19
N VAL A 123 -22.05 -9.77 4.26
CA VAL A 123 -20.84 -10.51 3.88
C VAL A 123 -20.53 -11.64 4.86
N THR A 124 -20.78 -11.44 6.16
CA THR A 124 -20.57 -12.48 7.17
C THR A 124 -21.58 -13.64 6.99
N ALA A 125 -22.85 -13.32 6.71
CA ALA A 125 -23.87 -14.32 6.44
C ALA A 125 -23.51 -15.14 5.20
N LEU A 126 -23.10 -14.49 4.12
CA LEU A 126 -22.65 -15.15 2.89
C LEU A 126 -21.41 -16.04 3.16
N ALA A 127 -20.40 -15.51 3.86
CA ALA A 127 -19.20 -16.26 4.19
C ALA A 127 -19.53 -17.52 5.01
N THR A 128 -20.48 -17.42 5.96
CA THR A 128 -20.95 -18.56 6.76
C THR A 128 -21.61 -19.62 5.87
N GLU A 129 -22.45 -19.20 4.94
CA GLU A 129 -23.13 -20.12 4.00
C GLU A 129 -22.12 -20.81 3.07
N LEU A 130 -21.13 -20.08 2.61
CA LEU A 130 -20.07 -20.59 1.73
C LEU A 130 -19.15 -21.61 2.42
N GLN A 131 -19.08 -21.61 3.76
CA GLN A 131 -18.26 -22.58 4.51
C GLN A 131 -18.73 -24.02 4.36
N GLN A 132 -19.90 -24.28 3.76
CA GLN A 132 -20.31 -25.63 3.37
C GLN A 132 -19.33 -26.29 2.39
N LYS A 133 -18.60 -25.50 1.60
CA LYS A 133 -17.68 -25.99 0.58
C LYS A 133 -16.34 -25.24 0.51
N LEU A 134 -16.27 -24.04 1.02
CA LEU A 134 -15.09 -23.19 1.03
C LEU A 134 -14.58 -23.03 2.47
N GLN A 135 -13.29 -22.77 2.60
CA GLN A 135 -12.67 -22.46 3.88
C GLN A 135 -12.38 -20.96 3.97
N VAL A 136 -12.76 -20.30 5.07
CA VAL A 136 -12.34 -18.93 5.35
C VAL A 136 -10.85 -18.93 5.65
N ARG A 137 -10.11 -18.10 4.94
CA ARG A 137 -8.66 -17.93 5.08
C ARG A 137 -8.30 -16.67 5.85
N ALA A 138 -9.02 -15.57 5.58
CA ALA A 138 -8.79 -14.30 6.25
C ALA A 138 -10.07 -13.46 6.29
N MET A 139 -10.17 -12.61 7.31
CA MET A 139 -11.14 -11.53 7.43
C MET A 139 -10.39 -10.25 7.77
N GLU A 140 -10.57 -9.22 6.98
CA GLU A 140 -9.86 -7.95 7.11
C GLU A 140 -10.86 -6.79 7.12
N PHE A 141 -10.55 -5.78 7.92
CA PHE A 141 -11.29 -4.54 7.98
C PHE A 141 -10.42 -3.40 7.49
N ALA A 142 -10.94 -2.59 6.63
CA ALA A 142 -10.22 -1.46 6.05
C ALA A 142 -11.18 -0.29 5.79
N PRO A 143 -10.69 0.93 5.65
CA PRO A 143 -11.49 2.01 5.11
C PRO A 143 -11.73 1.79 3.62
N THR A 144 -12.93 2.14 3.13
CA THR A 144 -13.20 2.23 1.70
C THR A 144 -12.25 3.22 1.03
N ARG A 145 -12.10 3.11 -0.30
CA ARG A 145 -11.33 4.07 -1.07
C ARG A 145 -11.88 5.51 -0.91
N ALA A 146 -13.18 5.66 -0.86
CA ALA A 146 -13.83 6.95 -0.69
C ALA A 146 -13.49 7.57 0.67
N THR A 147 -13.64 6.80 1.74
CA THR A 147 -13.29 7.24 3.10
C THR A 147 -11.81 7.59 3.22
N ARG A 148 -10.93 6.76 2.63
CA ARG A 148 -9.49 7.04 2.62
C ARG A 148 -9.17 8.37 1.94
N LEU A 149 -9.66 8.60 0.72
CA LEU A 149 -9.42 9.84 -0.02
C LEU A 149 -9.98 11.07 0.70
N ARG A 150 -11.17 10.95 1.31
CA ARG A 150 -11.76 12.03 2.09
C ARG A 150 -10.86 12.40 3.27
N VAL A 151 -10.43 11.40 4.04
CA VAL A 151 -9.56 11.63 5.21
C VAL A 151 -8.18 12.15 4.80
N GLU A 152 -7.59 11.66 3.71
CA GLU A 152 -6.32 12.18 3.19
C GLU A 152 -6.42 13.67 2.83
N ASN A 153 -7.51 14.09 2.19
CA ASN A 153 -7.76 15.49 1.88
C ASN A 153 -7.95 16.35 3.15
N GLU A 154 -8.70 15.84 4.12
CA GLU A 154 -8.91 16.51 5.42
C GLU A 154 -7.59 16.67 6.18
N LEU A 155 -6.75 15.63 6.22
CA LEU A 155 -5.44 15.64 6.86
C LEU A 155 -4.48 16.59 6.14
N THR A 156 -4.46 16.59 4.82
CA THR A 156 -3.66 17.53 4.03
C THR A 156 -4.02 18.97 4.38
N ALA A 157 -5.31 19.29 4.39
CA ALA A 157 -5.77 20.63 4.75
C ALA A 157 -5.46 20.99 6.22
N ALA A 158 -5.52 20.04 7.14
CA ALA A 158 -5.17 20.25 8.54
C ALA A 158 -3.66 20.48 8.73
N ALA A 159 -2.81 19.70 8.05
CA ALA A 159 -1.36 19.86 8.07
C ALA A 159 -0.93 21.22 7.50
N LEU A 160 -1.54 21.66 6.40
CA LEU A 160 -1.26 22.98 5.82
C LEU A 160 -1.68 24.12 6.77
N ARG A 161 -2.81 23.99 7.49
CA ARG A 161 -3.19 24.96 8.51
C ARG A 161 -2.22 24.98 9.68
N ALA A 162 -1.76 23.82 10.14
CA ALA A 162 -0.76 23.71 11.21
C ALA A 162 0.58 24.32 10.76
N PHE A 163 0.99 24.08 9.52
CA PHE A 163 2.16 24.71 8.90
C PHE A 163 2.04 26.24 8.93
N ALA A 164 0.94 26.80 8.43
CA ALA A 164 0.73 28.23 8.38
C ALA A 164 0.77 28.88 9.78
N ALA A 165 0.15 28.23 10.77
CA ALA A 165 0.18 28.69 12.16
C ALA A 165 1.60 28.70 12.74
N LYS A 166 2.37 27.63 12.50
CA LYS A 166 3.77 27.53 12.94
C LYS A 166 4.66 28.55 12.22
N ALA A 167 4.49 28.73 10.91
CA ALA A 167 5.24 29.71 10.12
C ALA A 167 4.99 31.13 10.64
N LYS A 168 3.73 31.49 10.93
CA LYS A 168 3.36 32.77 11.52
C LYS A 168 4.03 32.96 12.89
N LEU A 169 3.95 32.00 13.78
CA LEU A 169 4.58 32.04 15.10
C LEU A 169 6.09 32.28 15.01
N ILE A 170 6.79 31.57 14.12
CA ILE A 170 8.23 31.72 13.91
C ILE A 170 8.55 33.11 13.38
N THR A 171 7.79 33.59 12.39
CA THR A 171 7.97 34.93 11.80
C THR A 171 7.87 36.02 12.85
N GLU A 172 6.83 35.96 13.68
CA GLU A 172 6.60 36.93 14.78
C GLU A 172 7.71 36.84 15.83
N THR A 173 8.11 35.64 16.22
CA THR A 173 9.16 35.44 17.25
C THR A 173 10.53 35.88 16.76
N MET A 174 10.82 35.73 15.47
CA MET A 174 12.08 36.20 14.87
C MET A 174 12.07 37.71 14.51
N GLY A 175 10.97 38.42 14.73
CA GLY A 175 10.84 39.85 14.40
C GLY A 175 10.81 40.13 12.89
N ALA A 176 10.50 39.12 12.06
CA ALA A 176 10.37 39.30 10.63
C ALA A 176 8.98 39.88 10.26
N ALA A 177 8.93 40.72 9.25
CA ALA A 177 7.69 41.37 8.84
C ALA A 177 6.70 40.42 8.16
N ARG A 178 7.21 39.41 7.43
CA ARG A 178 6.43 38.41 6.70
C ARG A 178 7.26 37.16 6.39
N TYR A 179 6.60 36.11 5.96
CA TYR A 179 7.25 34.95 5.33
C TYR A 179 6.67 34.71 3.93
N GLU A 180 7.45 34.01 3.10
CA GLU A 180 7.02 33.52 1.79
C GLU A 180 7.31 32.02 1.75
N VAL A 181 6.38 31.26 1.18
CA VAL A 181 6.56 29.81 1.01
C VAL A 181 7.34 29.57 -0.28
N VAL A 182 8.51 28.98 -0.18
CA VAL A 182 9.39 28.66 -1.32
C VAL A 182 9.06 27.28 -1.86
N GLU A 183 8.82 26.31 -0.97
CA GLU A 183 8.55 24.92 -1.34
C GLU A 183 7.59 24.29 -0.34
N VAL A 184 6.65 23.50 -0.85
CA VAL A 184 5.78 22.64 -0.04
C VAL A 184 5.90 21.21 -0.55
N ASN A 185 6.37 20.33 0.31
CA ASN A 185 6.36 18.91 0.05
C ASN A 185 5.26 18.28 0.89
N VAL A 186 4.22 17.77 0.23
CA VAL A 186 3.10 17.08 0.88
C VAL A 186 3.29 15.58 0.66
N GLY A 187 3.64 14.89 1.70
CA GLY A 187 3.83 13.44 1.68
C GLY A 187 3.62 12.86 3.07
N GLY A 188 3.33 11.58 3.12
CA GLY A 188 3.19 10.84 4.36
C GLY A 188 2.49 9.52 4.08
N THR A 189 2.82 8.50 4.87
CA THR A 189 2.05 7.26 4.87
C THR A 189 0.96 7.44 5.92
N PRO A 190 -0.33 7.42 5.52
CA PRO A 190 -1.41 7.48 6.50
C PRO A 190 -1.27 6.31 7.48
N VAL A 191 -1.09 6.59 8.75
CA VAL A 191 -1.12 5.57 9.81
C VAL A 191 -2.57 5.41 10.21
N TYR A 192 -3.23 4.39 9.69
CA TYR A 192 -4.58 4.03 10.09
C TYR A 192 -4.53 3.29 11.43
N LYS A 193 -5.01 3.91 12.50
CA LYS A 193 -5.29 3.18 13.74
C LYS A 193 -6.62 2.49 13.58
N SER A 194 -6.62 1.16 13.51
CA SER A 194 -7.84 0.35 13.53
C SER A 194 -8.62 0.64 14.81
N GLN A 195 -9.88 1.02 14.67
CA GLN A 195 -10.77 1.13 15.84
C GLN A 195 -11.13 -0.28 16.32
N ARG A 196 -10.45 -0.74 17.36
CA ARG A 196 -10.72 -2.04 18.02
C ARG A 196 -12.17 -2.23 18.47
N GLY A 197 -12.96 -1.17 18.55
CA GLY A 197 -14.35 -1.24 19.00
C GLY A 197 -15.30 -1.96 18.04
N ALA A 198 -15.11 -1.82 16.73
CA ALA A 198 -15.94 -2.52 15.72
C ALA A 198 -15.58 -4.02 15.67
N GLU A 199 -14.31 -4.37 15.83
CA GLU A 199 -13.84 -5.77 15.92
C GLU A 199 -14.46 -6.52 17.11
N MET A 200 -14.55 -5.86 18.28
CA MET A 200 -15.15 -6.46 19.49
C MET A 200 -16.68 -6.64 19.38
N ALA A 201 -17.38 -5.76 18.68
CA ALA A 201 -18.82 -5.91 18.47
C ALA A 201 -19.14 -7.08 17.53
N MET A 202 -18.29 -7.31 16.54
CA MET A 202 -18.44 -8.43 15.60
C MET A 202 -17.99 -9.77 16.19
N MET A 203 -16.94 -9.81 17.00
CA MET A 203 -16.59 -11.03 17.74
C MET A 203 -17.75 -11.48 18.64
N ARG A 204 -18.49 -10.56 19.26
CA ARG A 204 -19.66 -10.90 20.07
C ARG A 204 -20.85 -11.39 19.24
N ALA A 205 -20.99 -10.96 17.99
CA ALA A 205 -22.03 -11.46 17.09
C ALA A 205 -21.67 -12.84 16.50
N ALA A 206 -20.37 -13.11 16.28
CA ALA A 206 -19.86 -14.39 15.82
C ALA A 206 -19.82 -15.45 16.96
N ASP A 207 -19.64 -15.03 18.21
CA ASP A 207 -19.65 -15.89 19.42
C ASP A 207 -21.02 -16.57 19.68
N ALA A 208 -22.07 -16.06 19.07
CA ALA A 208 -23.39 -16.69 19.15
C ALA A 208 -23.56 -17.91 18.21
N ALA A 209 -22.61 -18.18 17.31
CA ALA A 209 -22.76 -19.20 16.26
C ALA A 209 -21.59 -20.18 16.09
N ALA A 210 -20.43 -20.01 16.79
CA ALA A 210 -19.28 -20.91 16.67
C ALA A 210 -18.52 -21.03 18.01
N PRO A 211 -17.84 -22.18 18.30
CA PRO A 211 -17.02 -22.29 19.49
C PRO A 211 -15.83 -21.31 19.46
N PRO A 212 -15.46 -20.72 20.61
CA PRO A 212 -14.51 -19.62 20.67
C PRO A 212 -13.10 -20.05 20.27
N ILE A 213 -12.50 -19.29 19.35
CA ILE A 213 -11.05 -19.31 19.13
C ILE A 213 -10.46 -18.32 20.14
N ALA A 214 -9.70 -18.82 21.12
CA ALA A 214 -8.99 -17.97 22.08
C ALA A 214 -7.86 -17.21 21.37
N VAL A 215 -7.94 -15.87 21.32
CA VAL A 215 -6.85 -14.99 20.92
C VAL A 215 -6.44 -14.17 22.13
N GLU A 216 -5.29 -14.49 22.74
CA GLU A 216 -4.65 -13.65 23.74
C GLU A 216 -3.91 -12.52 23.02
N GLY A 217 -4.33 -11.27 23.28
CA GLY A 217 -3.62 -10.08 22.84
C GLY A 217 -2.39 -9.86 23.72
N GLY A 218 -1.21 -10.05 23.14
CA GLY A 218 0.04 -9.64 23.77
C GLY A 218 0.12 -8.11 23.94
N THR A 219 0.67 -7.70 25.08
CA THR A 219 0.97 -6.31 25.51
C THR A 219 1.98 -5.64 24.59
#